data_5f8a39083c68ea4fbc87b0a5d481f789
#
_entry.id   5f8a39083c68ea4fbc87b0a5d481f789
#
_cell.length_a   1.000
_cell.length_b   1.000
_cell.length_c   1.000
_cell.angle_alpha   90.00
_cell.angle_beta   90.00
_cell.angle_gamma   90.00
#
_symmetry.space_group_name_H-M   'P 1'
#
loop_
_entity.id
_entity.type
_entity.pdbx_description
1 polymer ?
#
loop_
_entity_poly.entity_id
_entity_poly.type
_entity_poly.pdbx_seq_one_letter_code
_entity_poly.pdbx_strand_id
1 'polypeptide(L)'
;LSPNIFDETSQPLAGYLTSLAAIEQLPITCAHPGHGTSFGGVVERIDEIREHHALKKELLFKILNDRPKSVFGITGEILGTAGAARDDWEKFMALNETYVYLQELKREGTVIETASDGVLLYRRCPR
;
A
#
# COMPACT_ATOMS: atom_id res chain seq x y z
N LEU A 1 0.67 6.96 3.37
CA LEU A 1 -0.61 6.50 3.93
C LEU A 1 -0.39 5.90 5.30
N SER A 2 -1.02 6.47 6.31
CA SER A 2 -1.03 5.92 7.67
C SER A 2 -2.44 5.37 7.93
N PRO A 3 -2.69 4.09 7.65
CA PRO A 3 -4.02 3.52 7.86
C PRO A 3 -4.31 3.42 9.35
N ASN A 4 -5.57 3.57 9.71
CA ASN A 4 -6.03 3.11 10.99
C ASN A 4 -6.17 1.58 10.92
N ILE A 5 -5.15 0.86 11.36
CA ILE A 5 -5.12 -0.61 11.36
C ILE A 5 -6.18 -1.24 12.28
N PHE A 6 -6.81 -0.44 13.14
CA PHE A 6 -7.89 -0.88 14.04
C PHE A 6 -9.28 -0.71 13.42
N ASP A 7 -9.38 -0.11 12.24
CA ASP A 7 -10.63 0.04 11.51
C ASP A 7 -10.67 -0.96 10.34
N GLU A 8 -11.27 -2.11 10.57
CA GLU A 8 -11.41 -3.19 9.57
C GLU A 8 -12.27 -2.77 8.36
N THR A 9 -13.05 -1.69 8.50
CA THR A 9 -13.88 -1.15 7.41
C THR A 9 -13.13 -0.15 6.55
N SER A 10 -11.98 0.31 7.00
CA SER A 10 -11.17 1.30 6.32
C SER A 10 -10.58 0.75 5.02
N GLN A 11 -10.72 1.50 3.95
CA GLN A 11 -10.10 1.25 2.64
C GLN A 11 -9.20 2.44 2.27
N PRO A 12 -8.09 2.64 3.01
CA PRO A 12 -7.32 3.88 2.90
C PRO A 12 -6.72 4.10 1.52
N LEU A 13 -6.27 3.06 0.84
CA LEU A 13 -5.71 3.18 -0.51
C LEU A 13 -6.80 3.50 -1.53
N ALA A 14 -7.91 2.75 -1.52
CA ALA A 14 -9.02 3.00 -2.44
C ALA A 14 -9.62 4.39 -2.24
N GLY A 15 -9.83 4.81 -1.00
CA GLY A 15 -10.31 6.16 -0.65
C GLY A 15 -9.36 7.25 -1.11
N TYR A 16 -8.06 7.06 -0.92
CA TYR A 16 -7.04 8.00 -1.38
C TYR A 16 -7.04 8.15 -2.89
N LEU A 17 -7.03 7.05 -3.64
CA LEU A 17 -7.07 7.09 -5.11
C LEU A 17 -8.37 7.70 -5.65
N THR A 18 -9.50 7.45 -4.99
CA THR A 18 -10.78 8.10 -5.31
C THR A 18 -10.71 9.62 -5.08
N SER A 19 -10.10 10.05 -4.00
CA SER A 19 -9.90 11.47 -3.71
C SER A 19 -9.00 12.15 -4.75
N LEU A 20 -7.93 11.47 -5.19
CA LEU A 20 -7.08 11.98 -6.27
C LEU A 20 -7.84 12.12 -7.59
N ALA A 21 -8.71 11.16 -7.92
CA ALA A 21 -9.55 11.22 -9.11
C ALA A 21 -10.54 12.41 -9.07
N ALA A 22 -11.05 12.75 -7.89
CA ALA A 22 -11.90 13.94 -7.72
C ALA A 22 -11.10 15.24 -7.87
N ILE A 23 -9.89 15.30 -7.30
CA ILE A 23 -9.00 16.46 -7.41
C ILE A 23 -8.59 16.72 -8.86
N GLU A 24 -8.33 15.67 -9.62
CA GLU A 24 -7.95 15.75 -11.05
C GLU A 24 -8.98 16.47 -11.91
N GLN A 25 -10.26 16.46 -11.52
CA GLN A 25 -11.34 17.15 -12.24
C GLN A 25 -11.43 18.66 -11.93
N LEU A 26 -10.62 19.14 -11.00
CA LEU A 26 -10.64 20.54 -10.60
C LEU A 26 -9.61 21.35 -11.40
N PRO A 27 -9.89 22.63 -11.73
CA PRO A 27 -8.96 23.49 -12.47
C PRO A 27 -7.85 24.01 -11.54
N ILE A 28 -7.01 23.12 -11.02
CA ILE A 28 -5.94 23.46 -10.09
C ILE A 28 -4.68 23.82 -10.86
N THR A 29 -4.17 25.02 -10.66
CA THR A 29 -2.91 25.50 -11.26
C THR A 29 -1.71 25.32 -10.34
N CYS A 30 -1.93 25.28 -9.02
CA CYS A 30 -0.89 25.13 -8.02
C CYS A 30 -1.43 24.36 -6.80
N ALA A 31 -0.64 23.43 -6.31
CA ALA A 31 -0.92 22.72 -5.06
C ALA A 31 0.05 23.14 -3.95
N HIS A 32 -0.49 23.26 -2.74
CA HIS A 32 0.27 23.53 -1.52
C HIS A 32 0.18 22.32 -0.60
N PRO A 33 1.15 21.39 -0.66
CA PRO A 33 1.09 20.16 0.13
C PRO A 33 1.36 20.44 1.60
N GLY A 34 0.91 19.54 2.49
CA GLY A 34 1.24 19.58 3.91
C GLY A 34 2.72 19.32 4.19
N HIS A 35 3.43 18.70 3.27
CA HIS A 35 4.87 18.43 3.31
C HIS A 35 5.49 18.74 1.95
N GLY A 36 6.64 19.40 1.97
CA GLY A 36 7.36 19.78 0.76
C GLY A 36 6.96 21.18 0.22
N THR A 37 7.43 21.49 -0.97
CA THR A 37 7.21 22.78 -1.63
C THR A 37 5.95 22.77 -2.50
N SER A 38 5.38 23.94 -2.72
CA SER A 38 4.27 24.14 -3.67
C SER A 38 4.70 23.76 -5.08
N PHE A 39 3.78 23.22 -5.86
CA PHE A 39 4.06 22.75 -7.22
C PHE A 39 2.87 22.95 -8.16
N GLY A 40 3.15 23.12 -9.46
CA GLY A 40 2.20 22.99 -10.54
C GLY A 40 2.16 21.55 -11.08
N GLY A 41 1.45 21.32 -12.22
CA GLY A 41 1.41 20.00 -12.83
C GLY A 41 0.70 18.97 -11.94
N VAL A 42 -0.45 19.34 -11.40
CA VAL A 42 -1.18 18.51 -10.42
C VAL A 42 -1.64 17.19 -11.03
N VAL A 43 -2.06 17.19 -12.30
CA VAL A 43 -2.52 15.98 -13.00
C VAL A 43 -1.35 15.01 -13.18
N GLU A 44 -0.22 15.49 -13.65
CA GLU A 44 1.00 14.71 -13.83
C GLU A 44 1.45 14.10 -12.51
N ARG A 45 1.35 14.86 -11.41
CA ARG A 45 1.68 14.36 -10.07
C ARG A 45 0.73 13.28 -9.60
N ILE A 46 -0.55 13.38 -9.93
CA ILE A 46 -1.55 12.34 -9.64
C ILE A 46 -1.22 11.05 -10.40
N ASP A 47 -0.81 11.14 -11.65
CA ASP A 47 -0.43 9.99 -12.46
C ASP A 47 0.82 9.30 -11.90
N GLU A 48 1.84 10.05 -11.50
CA GLU A 48 3.03 9.51 -10.80
C GLU A 48 2.64 8.76 -9.51
N ILE A 49 1.71 9.29 -8.73
CA ILE A 49 1.23 8.64 -7.51
C ILE A 49 0.50 7.34 -7.84
N ARG A 50 -0.36 7.32 -8.86
CA ARG A 50 -1.06 6.12 -9.31
C ARG A 50 -0.08 5.04 -9.76
N GLU A 51 0.91 5.42 -10.57
CA GLU A 51 1.94 4.50 -11.03
C GLU A 51 2.75 3.92 -9.87
N HIS A 52 3.16 4.75 -8.91
CA HIS A 52 3.84 4.30 -7.71
C HIS A 52 3.04 3.22 -6.96
N HIS A 53 1.75 3.45 -6.75
CA HIS A 53 0.88 2.47 -6.08
C HIS A 53 0.68 1.20 -6.91
N ALA A 54 0.59 1.31 -8.23
CA ALA A 54 0.50 0.15 -9.12
C ALA A 54 1.75 -0.72 -9.05
N LEU A 55 2.94 -0.11 -9.11
CA LEU A 55 4.24 -0.80 -8.99
C LEU A 55 4.40 -1.48 -7.62
N LYS A 56 3.96 -0.84 -6.55
CA LYS A 56 3.96 -1.44 -5.21
C LYS A 56 3.07 -2.68 -5.13
N LYS A 57 1.86 -2.64 -5.68
CA LYS A 57 0.96 -3.80 -5.76
C LYS A 57 1.58 -4.94 -6.59
N GLU A 58 2.19 -4.61 -7.72
CA GLU A 58 2.86 -5.60 -8.56
C GLU A 58 4.04 -6.27 -7.83
N LEU A 59 4.86 -5.49 -7.12
CA LEU A 59 5.94 -6.03 -6.30
C LEU A 59 5.43 -7.01 -5.24
N LEU A 60 4.39 -6.62 -4.49
CA LEU A 60 3.76 -7.49 -3.50
C LEU A 60 3.21 -8.77 -4.14
N PHE A 61 2.55 -8.64 -5.28
CA PHE A 61 2.02 -9.78 -5.99
C PHE A 61 3.12 -10.74 -6.47
N LYS A 62 4.32 -10.23 -6.82
CA LYS A 62 5.48 -11.06 -7.17
C LYS A 62 6.06 -11.80 -5.96
N ILE A 63 6.09 -11.16 -4.79
CA ILE A 63 6.58 -11.76 -3.53
C ILE A 63 5.64 -12.86 -3.03
N LEU A 64 4.34 -12.66 -3.21
CA LEU A 64 3.32 -13.65 -2.89
C LEU A 64 3.39 -14.83 -3.87
N ASN A 65 3.28 -16.03 -3.32
CA ASN A 65 3.18 -17.29 -4.07
C ASN A 65 2.06 -18.15 -3.47
N ASP A 66 2.06 -19.44 -3.76
CA ASP A 66 1.04 -20.37 -3.25
C ASP A 66 1.22 -20.69 -1.76
N ARG A 67 2.35 -20.34 -1.17
CA ARG A 67 2.62 -20.54 0.26
C ARG A 67 2.13 -19.33 1.05
N PRO A 68 1.28 -19.54 2.06
CA PRO A 68 0.83 -18.46 2.92
C PRO A 68 1.98 -17.78 3.65
N LYS A 69 2.02 -16.46 3.66
CA LYS A 69 3.02 -15.64 4.35
C LYS A 69 2.34 -14.60 5.24
N SER A 70 2.93 -14.33 6.40
CA SER A 70 2.48 -13.23 7.26
C SER A 70 2.86 -11.86 6.70
N VAL A 71 2.17 -10.81 7.13
CA VAL A 71 2.54 -9.42 6.81
C VAL A 71 4.00 -9.15 7.16
N PHE A 72 4.43 -9.61 8.32
CA PHE A 72 5.81 -9.45 8.78
C PHE A 72 6.81 -10.12 7.84
N GLY A 73 6.55 -11.36 7.41
CA GLY A 73 7.40 -12.07 6.45
C GLY A 73 7.49 -11.38 5.10
N ILE A 74 6.35 -10.93 4.57
CA ILE A 74 6.28 -10.19 3.30
C ILE A 74 7.03 -8.86 3.40
N THR A 75 6.83 -8.11 4.49
CA THR A 75 7.54 -6.85 4.72
C THR A 75 9.04 -7.07 4.82
N GLY A 76 9.48 -8.14 5.49
CA GLY A 76 10.89 -8.52 5.56
C GLY A 76 11.51 -8.77 4.18
N GLU A 77 10.79 -9.44 3.28
CA GLU A 77 11.25 -9.66 1.90
C GLU A 77 11.33 -8.34 1.10
N ILE A 78 10.38 -7.41 1.30
CA ILE A 78 10.42 -6.09 0.65
C ILE A 78 11.62 -5.27 1.13
N LEU A 79 11.87 -5.25 2.43
CA LEU A 79 12.95 -4.46 3.03
C LEU A 79 14.33 -5.07 2.76
N GLY A 80 14.39 -6.40 2.62
CA GLY A 80 15.65 -7.12 2.40
C GLY A 80 16.70 -6.79 3.47
N THR A 81 17.98 -6.79 3.07
CA THR A 81 19.09 -6.45 3.96
C THR A 81 19.07 -5.00 4.46
N ALA A 82 18.49 -4.08 3.70
CA ALA A 82 18.31 -2.68 4.11
C ALA A 82 17.37 -2.53 5.31
N GLY A 83 16.49 -3.51 5.55
CA GLY A 83 15.59 -3.50 6.70
C GLY A 83 16.30 -3.55 8.05
N ALA A 84 17.48 -4.16 8.12
CA ALA A 84 18.26 -4.23 9.36
C ALA A 84 18.77 -2.86 9.85
N ALA A 85 19.00 -1.92 8.95
CA ALA A 85 19.49 -0.57 9.25
C ALA A 85 18.36 0.41 9.61
N ARG A 86 17.09 0.01 9.47
CA ARG A 86 15.93 0.86 9.77
C ARG A 86 15.60 0.82 11.24
N ASP A 87 15.13 1.97 11.76
CA ASP A 87 14.59 2.01 13.12
C ASP A 87 13.22 1.31 13.23
N ASP A 88 12.74 1.16 14.46
CA ASP A 88 11.50 0.42 14.73
C ASP A 88 10.26 1.17 14.20
N TRP A 89 10.31 2.49 14.13
CA TRP A 89 9.25 3.30 13.55
C TRP A 89 9.13 3.09 12.04
N GLU A 90 10.26 3.10 11.33
CA GLU A 90 10.30 2.84 9.89
C GLU A 90 9.82 1.42 9.56
N LYS A 91 10.20 0.42 10.38
CA LYS A 91 9.70 -0.96 10.25
C LYS A 91 8.20 -1.04 10.48
N PHE A 92 7.70 -0.37 11.50
CA PHE A 92 6.25 -0.29 11.78
C PHE A 92 5.48 0.35 10.61
N MET A 93 5.98 1.45 10.06
CA MET A 93 5.37 2.11 8.90
C MET A 93 5.37 1.21 7.67
N ALA A 94 6.45 0.47 7.42
CA ALA A 94 6.53 -0.49 6.32
C ALA A 94 5.56 -1.66 6.49
N LEU A 95 5.36 -2.16 7.71
CA LEU A 95 4.35 -3.18 8.02
C LEU A 95 2.94 -2.69 7.71
N ASN A 96 2.61 -1.47 8.15
CA ASN A 96 1.30 -0.86 7.90
C ASN A 96 1.06 -0.66 6.40
N GLU A 97 2.05 -0.16 5.67
CA GLU A 97 1.95 0.00 4.23
C GLU A 97 1.71 -1.34 3.53
N THR A 98 2.49 -2.36 3.88
CA THR A 98 2.32 -3.72 3.35
C THR A 98 0.91 -4.26 3.60
N TYR A 99 0.40 -4.10 4.82
CA TYR A 99 -0.95 -4.52 5.18
C TYR A 99 -2.03 -3.84 4.33
N VAL A 100 -1.92 -2.52 4.12
CA VAL A 100 -2.86 -1.76 3.26
C VAL A 100 -2.92 -2.32 1.85
N TYR A 101 -1.78 -2.60 1.24
CA TYR A 101 -1.75 -3.18 -0.11
C TYR A 101 -2.30 -4.60 -0.16
N LEU A 102 -2.06 -5.41 0.87
CA LEU A 102 -2.62 -6.76 0.96
C LEU A 102 -4.14 -6.74 1.07
N GLN A 103 -4.70 -5.82 1.86
CA GLN A 103 -6.15 -5.63 1.95
C GLN A 103 -6.74 -5.18 0.61
N GLU A 104 -6.06 -4.31 -0.12
CA GLU A 104 -6.51 -3.89 -1.46
C GLU A 104 -6.46 -5.07 -2.45
N LEU A 105 -5.39 -5.84 -2.50
CA LEU A 105 -5.27 -7.03 -3.35
C LEU A 105 -6.31 -8.11 -2.98
N LYS A 106 -6.63 -8.26 -1.69
CA LYS A 106 -7.73 -9.11 -1.21
C LYS A 106 -9.08 -8.63 -1.73
N ARG A 107 -9.34 -7.32 -1.64
CA ARG A 107 -10.57 -6.69 -2.17
C ARG A 107 -10.70 -6.87 -3.67
N GLU A 108 -9.59 -6.80 -4.41
CA GLU A 108 -9.52 -7.07 -5.85
C GLU A 108 -9.68 -8.58 -6.19
N GLY A 109 -9.72 -9.46 -5.21
CA GLY A 109 -9.88 -10.91 -5.40
C GLY A 109 -8.63 -11.63 -5.90
N THR A 110 -7.46 -10.99 -5.86
CA THR A 110 -6.19 -11.55 -6.35
C THR A 110 -5.38 -12.24 -5.24
N VAL A 111 -5.72 -11.96 -3.99
CA VAL A 111 -5.05 -12.49 -2.79
C VAL A 111 -6.09 -13.07 -1.83
N ILE A 112 -5.74 -14.20 -1.24
CA ILE A 112 -6.54 -14.86 -0.19
C ILE A 112 -5.86 -14.60 1.16
N GLU A 113 -6.67 -14.18 2.13
CA GLU A 113 -6.31 -14.07 3.54
C GLU A 113 -6.85 -15.26 4.31
N THR A 114 -6.05 -15.85 5.15
CA THR A 114 -6.42 -16.90 6.09
C THR A 114 -5.85 -16.61 7.46
N ALA A 115 -6.47 -17.12 8.52
CA ALA A 115 -5.95 -17.01 9.87
C ALA A 115 -5.44 -18.39 10.34
N SER A 116 -4.24 -18.42 10.92
CA SER A 116 -3.66 -19.61 11.55
C SER A 116 -2.98 -19.19 12.84
N ASP A 117 -3.34 -19.82 13.95
CA ASP A 117 -2.78 -19.55 15.29
C ASP A 117 -2.77 -18.06 15.68
N GLY A 118 -3.84 -17.33 15.29
CA GLY A 118 -3.98 -15.90 15.58
C GLY A 118 -3.16 -14.98 14.64
N VAL A 119 -2.52 -15.53 13.61
CA VAL A 119 -1.74 -14.77 12.63
C VAL A 119 -2.47 -14.75 11.29
N LEU A 120 -2.60 -13.56 10.69
CA LEU A 120 -3.11 -13.42 9.33
C LEU A 120 -2.02 -13.79 8.31
N LEU A 121 -2.39 -14.67 7.40
CA LEU A 121 -1.53 -15.16 6.32
C LEU A 121 -2.15 -14.85 4.96
N TYR A 122 -1.30 -14.52 4.01
CA TYR A 122 -1.69 -14.12 2.65
C TYR A 122 -0.99 -14.98 1.61
N ARG A 123 -1.73 -15.35 0.58
CA ARG A 123 -1.21 -16.06 -0.60
C ARG A 123 -1.93 -15.61 -1.86
N ARG A 124 -1.36 -15.90 -3.02
CA ARG A 124 -2.06 -15.66 -4.29
C ARG A 124 -3.33 -16.49 -4.37
N CYS A 125 -4.35 -15.90 -5.02
CA CYS A 125 -5.49 -16.68 -5.46
C CYS A 125 -5.03 -17.68 -6.54
N PRO A 126 -5.40 -18.96 -6.48
CA PRO A 126 -5.13 -19.89 -7.58
C PRO A 126 -5.81 -19.39 -8.86
N ARG A 127 -5.10 -19.50 -9.97
CA ARG A 127 -5.68 -19.24 -11.29
C ARG A 127 -6.61 -20.36 -11.73
#